data_165f74b8b0b1fc70c80e3b93fed90941
#
_entry.id   165f74b8b0b1fc70c80e3b93fed90941
#
_cell.length_a   1.000
_cell.length_b   1.000
_cell.length_c   1.000
_cell.angle_alpha   90.00
_cell.angle_beta   90.00
_cell.angle_gamma   90.00
#
_symmetry.space_group_name_H-M   'P 1'
#
loop_
_entity.id
_entity.type
_entity.pdbx_description
1 polymer ?
#
loop_
_entity_poly.entity_id
_entity_poly.type
_entity_poly.pdbx_seq_one_letter_code
_entity_poly.pdbx_strand_id
1 'polypeptide(L)'
;MSAKPPPPPPPPPDEVALPVEAAVKPHKTKRVLTGLKCGSCGGSVDVQEGFTNVTCRYCQTPQAVVGSRGIVRVMVLNRLERKDASDVVRQWFRRGIRKDPALKKDARYQEAFLAWFPFVRARLDAVGWVLGIREKKRKRGNRWETVKEPVERQVERAVDLTMPAADMAEFGVHRVDLSGDEVQPLDEGLLRGRGMVFRPSRSLEETAADLSERAIADIQRSNRLDRVTFSWLASLRRRVALVYYPLWVVRYGFRGRTYQVLVDAEDGSLAYAKAPGNHFYRAFSLVGACAGACFIGTTILQHAGQFLRSENGLMGLGMIGLVLAGLVYWGYSQFRHGGVVEEGSGLARDREHQTLVATVKDVVDKFQ
;
A
#
# COMPACT_ATOMS: atom_id res chain seq x y z
N MET A 1 44.27 -58.94 6.85
CA MET A 1 42.93 -59.07 7.43
C MET A 1 42.28 -57.67 7.56
N SER A 2 41.44 -57.36 6.64
CA SER A 2 40.82 -56.03 6.55
C SER A 2 39.47 -56.08 7.28
N ALA A 3 39.31 -55.33 8.38
CA ALA A 3 38.09 -55.30 9.16
C ALA A 3 36.99 -54.51 8.42
N LYS A 4 35.84 -55.13 8.27
CA LYS A 4 34.62 -54.54 7.66
C LYS A 4 34.08 -53.42 8.56
N PRO A 5 33.74 -52.27 8.01
CA PRO A 5 33.17 -51.18 8.84
C PRO A 5 31.81 -51.56 9.44
N PRO A 6 31.49 -51.05 10.64
CA PRO A 6 30.21 -51.36 11.30
C PRO A 6 29.00 -50.80 10.50
N PRO A 7 27.83 -51.46 10.62
CA PRO A 7 26.61 -50.98 9.94
C PRO A 7 26.13 -49.66 10.50
N PRO A 8 25.43 -48.83 9.70
CA PRO A 8 24.87 -47.57 10.17
C PRO A 8 23.78 -47.80 11.21
N PRO A 9 23.60 -46.85 12.17
CA PRO A 9 22.56 -46.93 13.17
C PRO A 9 21.14 -46.88 12.55
N PRO A 10 20.16 -47.55 13.19
CA PRO A 10 18.76 -47.52 12.72
C PRO A 10 18.17 -46.12 12.75
N PRO A 11 17.23 -45.80 11.85
CA PRO A 11 16.53 -44.51 11.85
C PRO A 11 15.70 -44.35 13.14
N PRO A 12 15.55 -43.10 13.62
CA PRO A 12 14.72 -42.83 14.80
C PRO A 12 13.24 -43.18 14.55
N PRO A 13 12.48 -43.57 15.60
CA PRO A 13 11.08 -43.91 15.45
C PRO A 13 10.26 -42.70 14.97
N ASP A 14 9.30 -43.00 14.10
CA ASP A 14 8.39 -42.03 13.49
C ASP A 14 7.74 -41.14 14.52
N GLU A 15 8.07 -39.86 14.46
CA GLU A 15 7.41 -38.80 15.21
C GLU A 15 5.99 -38.61 14.65
N VAL A 16 4.98 -38.83 15.50
CA VAL A 16 3.57 -38.76 15.17
C VAL A 16 3.26 -37.41 14.51
N ALA A 17 3.01 -37.43 13.22
CA ALA A 17 2.59 -36.28 12.44
C ALA A 17 1.18 -35.88 12.89
N LEU A 18 1.06 -34.71 13.51
CA LEU A 18 -0.23 -34.05 13.70
C LEU A 18 -0.80 -33.66 12.32
N PRO A 19 -2.09 -33.87 12.07
CA PRO A 19 -2.68 -33.56 10.79
C PRO A 19 -2.70 -32.06 10.57
N VAL A 20 -1.90 -31.55 9.63
CA VAL A 20 -2.02 -30.21 9.09
C VAL A 20 -2.94 -30.29 7.88
N GLU A 21 -4.21 -30.12 8.14
CA GLU A 21 -5.22 -29.94 7.12
C GLU A 21 -5.29 -28.46 6.76
N ALA A 22 -4.85 -28.14 5.57
CA ALA A 22 -5.45 -27.18 4.62
C ALA A 22 -4.49 -27.07 3.43
N ALA A 23 -4.86 -27.69 2.34
CA ALA A 23 -4.14 -27.61 1.06
C ALA A 23 -4.20 -26.18 0.51
N VAL A 24 -3.20 -25.37 0.86
CA VAL A 24 -2.84 -24.20 0.08
C VAL A 24 -2.05 -24.70 -1.14
N LYS A 25 -2.61 -24.48 -2.32
CA LYS A 25 -1.97 -24.80 -3.60
C LYS A 25 -0.54 -24.26 -3.59
N PRO A 26 0.47 -25.05 -3.99
CA PRO A 26 1.86 -24.61 -3.94
C PRO A 26 2.07 -23.49 -4.95
N HIS A 27 2.22 -22.27 -4.47
CA HIS A 27 2.81 -21.19 -5.24
C HIS A 27 4.28 -21.54 -5.51
N LYS A 28 4.66 -21.36 -6.75
CA LYS A 28 5.93 -21.71 -7.39
C LYS A 28 7.15 -21.40 -6.52
N THR A 29 7.94 -22.46 -6.35
CA THR A 29 9.37 -22.48 -6.00
C THR A 29 9.83 -21.64 -4.81
N LYS A 30 9.74 -22.25 -3.62
CA LYS A 30 10.69 -21.95 -2.54
C LYS A 30 12.09 -22.28 -3.08
N ARG A 31 12.89 -21.28 -3.41
CA ARG A 31 14.30 -21.47 -3.67
C ARG A 31 14.96 -21.92 -2.37
N VAL A 32 15.27 -23.18 -2.28
CA VAL A 32 16.12 -23.75 -1.24
C VAL A 32 17.55 -23.52 -1.69
N LEU A 33 18.32 -22.77 -0.92
CA LEU A 33 19.75 -22.63 -1.16
C LEU A 33 20.41 -23.94 -0.72
N THR A 34 20.68 -24.80 -1.69
CA THR A 34 21.41 -26.05 -1.50
C THR A 34 22.91 -25.80 -1.62
N GLY A 35 23.70 -26.53 -0.84
CA GLY A 35 25.17 -26.52 -0.95
C GLY A 35 25.90 -25.66 0.08
N LEU A 36 25.20 -25.08 1.08
CA LEU A 36 25.87 -24.51 2.23
C LEU A 36 26.39 -25.63 3.15
N LYS A 37 27.59 -25.44 3.66
CA LYS A 37 28.21 -26.41 4.59
C LYS A 37 28.18 -25.82 6.01
N CYS A 38 27.87 -26.65 6.98
CA CYS A 38 27.97 -26.31 8.37
C CYS A 38 29.40 -25.99 8.76
N GLY A 39 29.67 -24.83 9.36
CA GLY A 39 31.00 -24.45 9.81
C GLY A 39 31.58 -25.34 10.91
N SER A 40 30.74 -26.09 11.63
CA SER A 40 31.16 -26.95 12.74
C SER A 40 31.43 -28.39 12.31
N CYS A 41 30.57 -29.00 11.46
CA CYS A 41 30.70 -30.42 11.10
C CYS A 41 30.84 -30.68 9.60
N GLY A 42 30.80 -29.64 8.76
CA GLY A 42 30.90 -29.77 7.29
C GLY A 42 29.69 -30.40 6.59
N GLY A 43 28.67 -30.81 7.32
CA GLY A 43 27.42 -31.36 6.77
C GLY A 43 26.64 -30.32 5.94
N SER A 44 25.87 -30.80 4.95
CA SER A 44 25.06 -29.90 4.13
C SER A 44 23.89 -29.29 4.93
N VAL A 45 23.71 -27.99 4.78
CA VAL A 45 22.63 -27.25 5.42
C VAL A 45 21.77 -26.63 4.32
N ASP A 46 20.49 -26.99 4.33
CA ASP A 46 19.49 -26.41 3.43
C ASP A 46 18.87 -25.20 4.09
N VAL A 47 19.00 -24.04 3.46
CA VAL A 47 18.47 -22.77 3.98
C VAL A 47 17.32 -22.31 3.10
N GLN A 48 16.16 -22.13 3.68
CA GLN A 48 15.06 -21.48 2.96
C GLN A 48 15.35 -19.99 2.82
N GLU A 49 15.11 -19.45 1.63
CA GLU A 49 15.25 -18.03 1.38
C GLU A 49 14.46 -17.24 2.43
N GLY A 50 15.13 -16.35 3.12
CA GLY A 50 14.50 -15.59 4.17
C GLY A 50 14.89 -15.97 5.60
N PHE A 51 15.66 -17.04 5.86
CA PHE A 51 16.13 -17.39 7.21
C PHE A 51 17.59 -16.98 7.41
N THR A 52 17.87 -16.34 8.56
CA THR A 52 19.24 -15.97 8.97
C THR A 52 19.86 -16.98 9.90
N ASN A 53 19.04 -17.71 10.65
CA ASN A 53 19.50 -18.71 11.59
C ASN A 53 18.95 -20.07 11.20
N VAL A 54 19.84 -21.03 11.01
CA VAL A 54 19.52 -22.41 10.69
C VAL A 54 20.25 -23.33 11.64
N THR A 55 19.55 -24.26 12.21
CA THR A 55 20.17 -25.30 13.05
C THR A 55 20.61 -26.46 12.12
N CYS A 56 21.88 -26.83 12.22
CA CYS A 56 22.40 -27.96 11.46
C CYS A 56 21.71 -29.25 11.90
N ARG A 57 21.16 -30.00 10.93
CA ARG A 57 20.48 -31.28 11.22
C ARG A 57 21.42 -32.38 11.73
N TYR A 58 22.72 -32.24 11.49
CA TYR A 58 23.70 -33.25 11.88
C TYR A 58 24.32 -33.02 13.25
N CYS A 59 24.77 -31.81 13.53
CA CYS A 59 25.42 -31.49 14.80
C CYS A 59 24.63 -30.56 15.70
N GLN A 60 23.43 -30.16 15.27
CA GLN A 60 22.52 -29.26 15.99
C GLN A 60 23.10 -27.89 16.36
N THR A 61 24.24 -27.54 15.82
CA THR A 61 24.85 -26.24 16.05
C THR A 61 24.06 -25.17 15.30
N PRO A 62 23.63 -24.08 15.96
CA PRO A 62 23.01 -22.95 15.28
C PRO A 62 24.06 -22.26 14.39
N GLN A 63 23.70 -22.03 13.14
CA GLN A 63 24.52 -21.36 12.15
C GLN A 63 23.84 -20.06 11.73
N ALA A 64 24.58 -18.96 11.78
CA ALA A 64 24.12 -17.70 11.19
C ALA A 64 24.43 -17.69 9.70
N VAL A 65 23.40 -17.55 8.86
CA VAL A 65 23.59 -17.37 7.42
C VAL A 65 23.84 -15.89 7.16
N VAL A 66 25.10 -15.54 7.00
CA VAL A 66 25.50 -14.18 6.67
C VAL A 66 25.30 -14.00 5.16
N GLY A 67 24.22 -13.24 4.82
CA GLY A 67 24.08 -12.63 3.52
C GLY A 67 23.84 -13.55 2.34
N SER A 68 22.59 -13.96 2.09
CA SER A 68 22.23 -14.25 0.72
C SER A 68 22.11 -12.94 -0.06
N ARG A 69 23.10 -12.63 -0.88
CA ARG A 69 23.09 -11.56 -1.90
C ARG A 69 22.82 -10.13 -1.40
N GLY A 70 23.29 -9.78 -0.20
CA GLY A 70 23.27 -8.39 0.27
C GLY A 70 21.91 -7.85 0.71
N ILE A 71 20.89 -8.69 0.91
CA ILE A 71 19.61 -8.27 1.48
C ILE A 71 19.74 -8.21 3.01
N VAL A 72 19.72 -7.00 3.52
CA VAL A 72 19.74 -6.74 4.97
C VAL A 72 18.33 -6.93 5.52
N ARG A 73 18.24 -7.47 6.75
CA ARG A 73 16.97 -7.61 7.47
C ARG A 73 16.93 -6.64 8.61
N VAL A 74 15.87 -5.87 8.65
CA VAL A 74 15.65 -4.84 9.64
C VAL A 74 14.21 -4.87 10.12
N MET A 75 13.95 -4.20 11.22
CA MET A 75 12.62 -4.02 11.77
C MET A 75 12.42 -2.58 12.20
N VAL A 76 11.17 -2.12 12.21
CA VAL A 76 10.75 -0.86 12.82
C VAL A 76 10.23 -1.17 14.21
N LEU A 77 10.55 -0.35 15.19
CA LEU A 77 10.11 -0.59 16.57
C LEU A 77 8.63 -0.29 16.75
N ASN A 78 7.96 -1.14 17.49
CA ASN A 78 6.64 -0.85 18.02
C ASN A 78 6.76 0.13 19.19
N ARG A 79 6.15 1.31 19.05
CA ARG A 79 6.11 2.37 20.09
C ARG A 79 4.75 2.47 20.78
N LEU A 80 3.71 1.86 20.19
CA LEU A 80 2.35 1.94 20.68
C LEU A 80 1.98 0.72 21.54
N GLU A 81 1.28 0.96 22.64
CA GLU A 81 0.67 -0.12 23.40
C GLU A 81 -0.70 -0.53 22.83
N ARG A 82 -1.15 -1.72 23.22
CA ARG A 82 -2.48 -2.26 22.83
C ARG A 82 -3.63 -1.30 23.17
N LYS A 83 -3.52 -0.63 24.31
CA LYS A 83 -4.54 0.32 24.79
C LYS A 83 -4.63 1.51 23.87
N ASP A 84 -3.48 2.08 23.50
CA ASP A 84 -3.42 3.27 22.64
C ASP A 84 -4.01 2.97 21.26
N ALA A 85 -3.67 1.82 20.67
CA ALA A 85 -4.25 1.37 19.40
C ALA A 85 -5.78 1.24 19.49
N SER A 86 -6.30 0.71 20.60
CA SER A 86 -7.74 0.59 20.84
C SER A 86 -8.39 1.97 20.99
N ASP A 87 -7.72 2.93 21.61
CA ASP A 87 -8.22 4.29 21.79
C ASP A 87 -8.25 5.07 20.46
N VAL A 88 -7.27 4.87 19.60
CA VAL A 88 -7.29 5.38 18.21
C VAL A 88 -8.54 4.89 17.47
N VAL A 89 -8.86 3.60 17.56
CA VAL A 89 -10.05 3.04 16.93
C VAL A 89 -11.34 3.61 17.52
N ARG A 90 -11.43 3.78 18.85
CA ARG A 90 -12.57 4.42 19.50
C ARG A 90 -12.75 5.87 19.04
N GLN A 91 -11.66 6.61 18.93
CA GLN A 91 -11.67 7.97 18.42
C GLN A 91 -12.11 8.02 16.96
N TRP A 92 -11.65 7.07 16.14
CA TRP A 92 -12.06 6.95 14.76
C TRP A 92 -13.56 6.68 14.61
N PHE A 93 -14.18 5.85 15.46
CA PHE A 93 -15.64 5.66 15.45
C PHE A 93 -16.43 6.97 15.68
N ARG A 94 -15.85 7.92 16.40
CA ARG A 94 -16.48 9.19 16.70
C ARG A 94 -16.37 10.23 15.59
N ARG A 95 -15.42 10.06 14.66
CA ARG A 95 -15.15 11.01 13.57
C ARG A 95 -15.92 10.66 12.31
N GLY A 96 -16.36 11.70 11.59
CA GLY A 96 -16.99 11.57 10.27
C GLY A 96 -18.46 11.17 10.32
N ILE A 97 -19.17 11.48 9.24
CA ILE A 97 -20.64 11.31 9.08
C ILE A 97 -20.98 10.12 8.16
N ARG A 98 -19.98 9.57 7.47
CA ARG A 98 -20.17 8.50 6.48
C ARG A 98 -20.34 7.13 7.12
N LYS A 99 -19.84 6.94 8.33
CA LYS A 99 -19.94 5.70 9.12
C LYS A 99 -21.25 5.64 9.89
N ASP A 100 -21.75 4.43 10.15
CA ASP A 100 -22.95 4.23 10.96
C ASP A 100 -22.74 4.82 12.36
N PRO A 101 -23.60 5.78 12.81
CA PRO A 101 -23.45 6.43 14.11
C PRO A 101 -23.60 5.47 15.30
N ALA A 102 -24.27 4.32 15.11
CA ALA A 102 -24.43 3.29 16.14
C ALA A 102 -23.10 2.60 16.49
N LEU A 103 -22.06 2.69 15.63
CA LEU A 103 -20.74 2.17 15.96
C LEU A 103 -20.20 2.66 17.31
N LYS A 104 -20.52 3.89 17.69
CA LYS A 104 -20.07 4.46 18.98
C LYS A 104 -20.56 3.69 20.19
N LYS A 105 -21.73 3.02 20.08
CA LYS A 105 -22.40 2.31 21.18
C LYS A 105 -22.37 0.80 21.01
N ASP A 106 -22.57 0.32 19.79
CA ASP A 106 -22.86 -1.07 19.51
C ASP A 106 -21.67 -1.87 19.00
N ALA A 107 -20.54 -1.21 18.67
CA ALA A 107 -19.33 -1.90 18.28
C ALA A 107 -18.73 -2.67 19.46
N ARG A 108 -18.52 -3.97 19.29
CA ARG A 108 -17.91 -4.85 20.30
C ARG A 108 -16.50 -5.21 19.88
N TYR A 109 -15.52 -4.81 20.66
CA TYR A 109 -14.13 -5.22 20.46
C TYR A 109 -14.03 -6.74 20.65
N GLN A 110 -13.41 -7.42 19.69
CA GLN A 110 -13.19 -8.86 19.72
C GLN A 110 -11.75 -9.15 20.13
N GLU A 111 -10.80 -8.63 19.36
CA GLU A 111 -9.38 -8.83 19.60
C GLU A 111 -8.54 -7.64 19.11
N ALA A 112 -7.37 -7.47 19.72
CA ALA A 112 -6.33 -6.58 19.25
C ALA A 112 -4.98 -7.27 19.45
N PHE A 113 -4.23 -7.42 18.36
CA PHE A 113 -2.92 -8.03 18.37
C PHE A 113 -1.93 -7.27 17.49
N LEU A 114 -0.67 -7.31 17.90
CA LEU A 114 0.42 -6.75 17.11
C LEU A 114 0.79 -7.74 16.02
N ALA A 115 0.98 -7.25 14.80
CA ALA A 115 1.39 -8.04 13.67
C ALA A 115 2.57 -7.39 12.96
N TRP A 116 3.57 -8.19 12.63
CA TRP A 116 4.77 -7.78 11.91
C TRP A 116 4.64 -8.19 10.45
N PHE A 117 4.55 -7.21 9.58
CA PHE A 117 4.40 -7.43 8.15
C PHE A 117 5.71 -7.23 7.41
N PRO A 118 6.10 -8.18 6.53
CA PRO A 118 7.33 -8.08 5.76
C PRO A 118 7.14 -7.16 4.55
N PHE A 119 8.00 -6.15 4.43
CA PHE A 119 8.10 -5.26 3.27
C PHE A 119 9.48 -5.35 2.66
N VAL A 120 9.57 -5.37 1.34
CA VAL A 120 10.83 -5.16 0.63
C VAL A 120 11.01 -3.66 0.42
N ARG A 121 12.11 -3.12 0.90
CA ARG A 121 12.55 -1.75 0.65
C ARG A 121 13.66 -1.76 -0.37
N ALA A 122 13.52 -1.00 -1.44
CA ALA A 122 14.55 -0.78 -2.42
C ALA A 122 14.93 0.71 -2.45
N ARG A 123 16.20 0.98 -2.15
CA ARG A 123 16.83 2.29 -2.35
C ARG A 123 17.73 2.19 -3.57
N LEU A 124 17.54 3.09 -4.51
CA LEU A 124 18.34 3.15 -5.73
C LEU A 124 18.54 4.59 -6.19
N ASP A 125 19.65 4.81 -6.85
CA ASP A 125 19.91 6.07 -7.56
C ASP A 125 19.58 5.83 -9.03
N ALA A 126 18.54 6.49 -9.53
CA ALA A 126 18.18 6.46 -10.93
C ALA A 126 18.94 7.55 -11.68
N VAL A 127 19.67 7.16 -12.70
CA VAL A 127 20.42 8.08 -13.56
C VAL A 127 20.10 7.81 -15.02
N GLY A 128 20.14 8.85 -15.84
CA GLY A 128 19.93 8.68 -17.27
C GLY A 128 19.42 9.92 -17.98
N TRP A 129 18.78 9.67 -19.13
CA TRP A 129 18.31 10.72 -20.03
C TRP A 129 16.92 10.38 -20.53
N VAL A 130 16.07 11.41 -20.59
CA VAL A 130 14.75 11.34 -21.21
C VAL A 130 14.64 12.46 -22.22
N LEU A 131 14.45 12.08 -23.49
CA LEU A 131 14.24 12.99 -24.58
C LEU A 131 12.80 12.86 -25.09
N GLY A 132 12.19 13.98 -25.40
CA GLY A 132 10.82 13.96 -25.89
C GLY A 132 10.37 15.33 -26.39
N ILE A 133 9.07 15.40 -26.62
CA ILE A 133 8.42 16.59 -27.13
C ILE A 133 7.40 17.05 -26.09
N ARG A 134 7.41 18.35 -25.82
CA ARG A 134 6.37 19.03 -25.04
C ARG A 134 5.54 19.89 -25.98
N GLU A 135 4.24 19.74 -25.92
CA GLU A 135 3.30 20.56 -26.65
C GLU A 135 2.84 21.75 -25.82
N LYS A 136 3.15 22.96 -26.27
CA LYS A 136 2.69 24.19 -25.64
C LYS A 136 1.68 24.88 -26.54
N LYS A 137 0.52 25.24 -26.00
CA LYS A 137 -0.46 26.08 -26.68
C LYS A 137 -0.01 27.54 -26.58
N ARG A 138 0.27 28.15 -27.70
CA ARG A 138 0.67 29.56 -27.79
C ARG A 138 -0.37 30.35 -28.56
N LYS A 139 -0.80 31.49 -28.03
CA LYS A 139 -1.77 32.36 -28.72
C LYS A 139 -1.00 33.23 -29.72
N ARG A 140 -1.34 33.11 -31.01
CA ARG A 140 -0.79 33.98 -32.06
C ARG A 140 -1.97 34.74 -32.69
N GLY A 141 -2.07 36.03 -32.32
CA GLY A 141 -3.26 36.81 -32.65
C GLY A 141 -4.51 36.27 -31.98
N ASN A 142 -5.52 35.92 -32.78
CA ASN A 142 -6.79 35.35 -32.29
C ASN A 142 -6.88 33.82 -32.44
N ARG A 143 -5.79 33.15 -32.81
CA ARG A 143 -5.71 31.68 -32.95
C ARG A 143 -4.77 31.07 -31.93
N TRP A 144 -5.15 29.86 -31.44
CA TRP A 144 -4.28 29.02 -30.62
C TRP A 144 -3.49 28.10 -31.55
N GLU A 145 -2.16 28.15 -31.46
CA GLU A 145 -1.26 27.27 -32.18
C GLU A 145 -0.54 26.35 -31.19
N THR A 146 -0.45 25.05 -31.52
CA THR A 146 0.31 24.09 -30.73
C THR A 146 1.74 24.08 -31.25
N VAL A 147 2.66 24.54 -30.40
CA VAL A 147 4.10 24.53 -30.71
C VAL A 147 4.72 23.32 -30.05
N LYS A 148 5.48 22.53 -30.82
CA LYS A 148 6.21 21.36 -30.35
C LYS A 148 7.64 21.78 -29.99
N GLU A 149 7.99 21.67 -28.71
CA GLU A 149 9.32 21.95 -28.20
C GLU A 149 10.07 20.65 -27.92
N PRO A 150 11.24 20.38 -28.51
CA PRO A 150 12.08 19.28 -28.09
C PRO A 150 12.60 19.53 -26.67
N VAL A 151 12.55 18.53 -25.82
CA VAL A 151 12.99 18.62 -24.44
C VAL A 151 13.96 17.47 -24.17
N GLU A 152 15.12 17.82 -23.63
CA GLU A 152 16.11 16.89 -23.12
C GLU A 152 16.20 17.08 -21.60
N ARG A 153 16.16 15.98 -20.87
CA ARG A 153 16.29 15.98 -19.42
C ARG A 153 17.28 14.93 -18.96
N GLN A 154 18.29 15.39 -18.27
CA GLN A 154 19.12 14.54 -17.44
C GLN A 154 18.34 14.21 -16.17
N VAL A 155 18.33 12.95 -15.81
CA VAL A 155 17.69 12.44 -14.60
C VAL A 155 18.78 11.95 -13.66
N GLU A 156 18.79 12.52 -12.47
CA GLU A 156 19.56 12.03 -11.33
C GLU A 156 18.62 12.11 -10.11
N ARG A 157 18.14 10.97 -9.66
CA ARG A 157 17.14 10.93 -8.59
C ARG A 157 17.35 9.74 -7.69
N ALA A 158 17.53 10.01 -6.40
CA ALA A 158 17.44 8.98 -5.36
C ALA A 158 15.98 8.59 -5.15
N VAL A 159 15.71 7.29 -5.14
CA VAL A 159 14.37 6.72 -4.96
C VAL A 159 14.41 5.74 -3.79
N ASP A 160 13.42 5.84 -2.91
CA ASP A 160 13.19 4.94 -1.77
C ASP A 160 11.75 4.42 -1.87
N LEU A 161 11.59 3.17 -2.20
CA LEU A 161 10.29 2.53 -2.38
C LEU A 161 10.17 1.29 -1.53
N THR A 162 8.94 1.02 -1.09
CA THR A 162 8.58 -0.21 -0.37
C THR A 162 7.45 -0.93 -1.07
N MET A 163 7.44 -2.25 -0.93
CA MET A 163 6.37 -3.11 -1.42
C MET A 163 6.16 -4.26 -0.42
N PRO A 164 4.91 -4.66 -0.15
CA PRO A 164 4.66 -5.80 0.71
C PRO A 164 5.23 -7.09 0.09
N ALA A 165 5.96 -7.84 0.90
CA ALA A 165 6.49 -9.16 0.53
C ALA A 165 5.50 -10.30 0.85
N ALA A 166 4.41 -10.00 1.55
CA ALA A 166 3.31 -10.91 1.82
C ALA A 166 2.03 -10.45 1.10
N ASP A 167 1.03 -11.32 1.02
CA ASP A 167 -0.29 -10.91 0.54
C ASP A 167 -0.98 -10.03 1.60
N MET A 168 -1.14 -8.76 1.25
CA MET A 168 -1.72 -7.74 2.12
C MET A 168 -3.08 -7.23 1.60
N ALA A 169 -3.67 -7.90 0.61
CA ALA A 169 -4.91 -7.44 -0.03
C ALA A 169 -6.06 -7.25 0.97
N GLU A 170 -6.19 -8.15 1.95
CA GLU A 170 -7.22 -8.06 3.00
C GLU A 170 -6.99 -6.90 3.98
N PHE A 171 -5.74 -6.47 4.11
CA PHE A 171 -5.34 -5.43 5.06
C PHE A 171 -5.35 -4.03 4.44
N GLY A 172 -5.55 -3.91 3.13
CA GLY A 172 -5.60 -2.63 2.43
C GLY A 172 -4.33 -1.80 2.52
N VAL A 173 -3.20 -2.43 2.85
CA VAL A 173 -1.89 -1.79 2.96
C VAL A 173 -1.07 -2.15 1.73
N HIS A 174 -0.67 -1.13 0.99
CA HIS A 174 0.04 -1.33 -0.29
C HIS A 174 1.49 -0.85 -0.26
N ARG A 175 1.81 0.07 0.63
CA ARG A 175 3.12 0.70 0.72
C ARG A 175 3.35 1.23 2.14
N VAL A 176 4.60 1.24 2.57
CA VAL A 176 5.02 1.91 3.81
C VAL A 176 6.03 2.98 3.45
N ASP A 177 5.88 4.19 3.98
CA ASP A 177 6.88 5.24 3.84
C ASP A 177 7.84 5.18 5.03
N LEU A 178 9.04 4.68 4.77
CA LEU A 178 10.10 4.54 5.77
C LEU A 178 11.12 5.71 5.73
N SER A 179 10.78 6.83 5.13
CA SER A 179 11.70 7.95 4.90
C SER A 179 12.08 8.74 6.17
N GLY A 180 11.54 8.40 7.31
CA GLY A 180 11.87 9.03 8.59
C GLY A 180 12.00 8.04 9.74
N ASP A 181 11.78 6.76 9.46
CA ASP A 181 11.68 5.75 10.49
C ASP A 181 13.05 5.22 10.89
N GLU A 182 13.26 5.05 12.19
CA GLU A 182 14.42 4.36 12.74
C GLU A 182 14.25 2.86 12.48
N VAL A 183 15.04 2.34 11.57
CA VAL A 183 15.13 0.90 11.33
C VAL A 183 16.28 0.31 12.17
N GLN A 184 15.99 -0.81 12.82
CA GLN A 184 16.97 -1.54 13.65
C GLN A 184 17.28 -2.90 13.01
N PRO A 185 18.44 -3.49 13.31
CA PRO A 185 18.70 -4.87 12.96
C PRO A 185 17.58 -5.79 13.46
N LEU A 186 17.26 -6.83 12.68
CA LEU A 186 16.21 -7.77 13.03
C LEU A 186 16.55 -8.51 14.33
N ASP A 187 15.66 -8.37 15.31
CA ASP A 187 15.66 -9.18 16.54
C ASP A 187 14.49 -10.18 16.49
N GLU A 188 14.80 -11.44 16.16
CA GLU A 188 13.78 -12.48 16.08
C GLU A 188 13.12 -12.79 17.43
N GLY A 189 13.84 -12.62 18.53
CA GLY A 189 13.31 -12.84 19.89
C GLY A 189 12.22 -11.83 20.20
N LEU A 190 12.46 -10.57 19.87
CA LEU A 190 11.52 -9.48 20.08
C LEU A 190 10.29 -9.62 19.17
N LEU A 191 10.47 -10.03 17.91
CA LEU A 191 9.36 -10.25 16.99
C LEU A 191 8.42 -11.34 17.50
N ARG A 192 8.98 -12.51 17.86
CA ARG A 192 8.19 -13.67 18.30
C ARG A 192 7.55 -13.48 19.67
N GLY A 193 8.21 -12.73 20.55
CA GLY A 193 7.72 -12.48 21.91
C GLY A 193 6.58 -11.48 22.02
N ARG A 194 6.39 -10.61 21.02
CA ARG A 194 5.46 -9.48 21.10
C ARG A 194 4.30 -9.50 20.10
N GLY A 195 4.28 -10.40 19.13
CA GLY A 195 3.20 -10.39 18.15
C GLY A 195 3.24 -11.51 17.12
N MET A 196 2.30 -11.47 16.19
CA MET A 196 2.23 -12.38 15.05
C MET A 196 3.21 -11.91 13.96
N VAL A 197 4.03 -12.82 13.44
CA VAL A 197 4.98 -12.51 12.38
C VAL A 197 4.50 -13.11 11.07
N PHE A 198 4.22 -12.27 10.08
CA PHE A 198 3.90 -12.71 8.73
C PHE A 198 5.18 -13.07 7.98
N ARG A 199 5.11 -14.14 7.20
CA ARG A 199 6.25 -14.59 6.38
C ARG A 199 6.15 -14.02 4.98
N PRO A 200 7.28 -13.70 4.32
CA PRO A 200 7.27 -13.37 2.91
C PRO A 200 6.68 -14.50 2.09
N SER A 201 5.71 -14.21 1.24
CA SER A 201 5.08 -15.15 0.32
C SER A 201 5.66 -15.05 -1.09
N ARG A 202 6.39 -13.97 -1.38
CA ARG A 202 7.05 -13.70 -2.67
C ARG A 202 8.57 -13.78 -2.54
N SER A 203 9.25 -14.07 -3.64
CA SER A 203 10.69 -13.95 -3.71
C SER A 203 11.13 -12.51 -3.49
N LEU A 204 12.10 -12.29 -2.59
CA LEU A 204 12.62 -10.97 -2.29
C LEU A 204 13.33 -10.35 -3.49
N GLU A 205 14.00 -11.17 -4.31
CA GLU A 205 14.69 -10.72 -5.52
C GLU A 205 13.70 -10.26 -6.59
N GLU A 206 12.64 -11.05 -6.84
CA GLU A 206 11.59 -10.69 -7.79
C GLU A 206 10.89 -9.41 -7.35
N THR A 207 10.53 -9.31 -6.06
CA THR A 207 9.91 -8.11 -5.51
C THR A 207 10.82 -6.88 -5.62
N ALA A 208 12.12 -7.05 -5.41
CA ALA A 208 13.09 -5.95 -5.55
C ALA A 208 13.32 -5.54 -7.02
N ALA A 209 13.24 -6.49 -7.95
CA ALA A 209 13.27 -6.20 -9.38
C ALA A 209 12.02 -5.41 -9.81
N ASP A 210 10.83 -5.88 -9.43
CA ASP A 210 9.56 -5.19 -9.68
C ASP A 210 9.56 -3.75 -9.13
N LEU A 211 10.10 -3.55 -7.90
CA LEU A 211 10.24 -2.22 -7.32
C LEU A 211 11.16 -1.32 -8.16
N SER A 212 12.27 -1.86 -8.65
CA SER A 212 13.21 -1.10 -9.47
C SER A 212 12.59 -0.69 -10.80
N GLU A 213 11.85 -1.59 -11.44
CA GLU A 213 11.12 -1.30 -12.69
C GLU A 213 10.02 -0.24 -12.47
N ARG A 214 9.26 -0.36 -11.38
CA ARG A 214 8.25 0.65 -11.03
C ARG A 214 8.86 2.01 -10.75
N ALA A 215 10.00 2.07 -10.04
CA ALA A 215 10.71 3.31 -9.79
C ALA A 215 11.12 4.01 -11.09
N ILE A 216 11.66 3.26 -12.05
CA ILE A 216 12.03 3.78 -13.37
C ILE A 216 10.80 4.26 -14.14
N ALA A 217 9.73 3.47 -14.15
CA ALA A 217 8.49 3.83 -14.82
C ALA A 217 7.84 5.09 -14.22
N ASP A 218 7.88 5.26 -12.90
CA ASP A 218 7.38 6.45 -12.21
C ASP A 218 8.20 7.69 -12.54
N ILE A 219 9.51 7.55 -12.64
CA ILE A 219 10.39 8.64 -13.07
C ILE A 219 10.07 9.04 -14.51
N GLN A 220 9.88 8.09 -15.42
CA GLN A 220 9.50 8.38 -16.81
C GLN A 220 8.18 9.15 -16.88
N ARG A 221 7.16 8.71 -16.14
CA ARG A 221 5.85 9.37 -16.06
C ARG A 221 5.94 10.78 -15.45
N SER A 222 6.79 10.98 -14.44
CA SER A 222 6.94 12.26 -13.75
C SER A 222 7.54 13.36 -14.63
N ASN A 223 8.20 13.02 -15.73
CA ASN A 223 8.81 13.98 -16.64
C ASN A 223 7.81 14.83 -17.46
N ARG A 224 6.51 14.47 -17.44
CA ARG A 224 5.41 15.23 -18.08
C ARG A 224 5.74 15.66 -19.52
N LEU A 225 6.22 14.72 -20.33
CA LEU A 225 6.40 14.90 -21.77
C LEU A 225 5.18 14.38 -22.50
N ASP A 226 4.68 15.13 -23.48
CA ASP A 226 3.52 14.69 -24.26
C ASP A 226 3.88 13.51 -25.17
N ARG A 227 5.15 13.46 -25.60
CA ARG A 227 5.71 12.34 -26.36
C ARG A 227 7.14 12.08 -25.92
N VAL A 228 7.43 10.88 -25.45
CA VAL A 228 8.79 10.40 -25.20
C VAL A 228 9.34 9.80 -26.50
N THR A 229 10.47 10.30 -26.98
CA THR A 229 11.16 9.80 -28.19
C THR A 229 12.28 8.83 -27.84
N PHE A 230 12.96 9.08 -26.73
CA PHE A 230 14.02 8.22 -26.23
C PHE A 230 14.04 8.29 -24.70
N SER A 231 14.27 7.16 -24.06
CA SER A 231 14.45 7.09 -22.62
C SER A 231 15.46 6.00 -22.30
N TRP A 232 16.54 6.41 -21.65
CA TRP A 232 17.50 5.49 -21.07
C TRP A 232 17.69 5.84 -19.61
N LEU A 233 17.24 4.97 -18.71
CA LEU A 233 17.35 5.12 -17.28
C LEU A 233 17.97 3.85 -16.70
N ALA A 234 19.00 4.01 -15.90
CA ALA A 234 19.67 2.93 -15.19
C ALA A 234 19.53 3.12 -13.67
N SER A 235 19.37 2.03 -12.95
CA SER A 235 19.41 2.04 -11.50
C SER A 235 20.84 1.75 -11.02
N LEU A 236 21.43 2.70 -10.32
CA LEU A 236 22.72 2.55 -9.66
C LEU A 236 22.53 2.32 -8.16
N ARG A 237 23.57 1.77 -7.52
CA ARG A 237 23.62 1.62 -6.04
C ARG A 237 22.38 1.01 -5.41
N ARG A 238 21.78 0.01 -6.08
CA ARG A 238 20.60 -0.65 -5.55
C ARG A 238 20.90 -1.34 -4.21
N ARG A 239 20.24 -0.88 -3.16
CA ARG A 239 20.27 -1.49 -1.82
C ARG A 239 18.88 -2.04 -1.51
N VAL A 240 18.83 -3.32 -1.17
CA VAL A 240 17.57 -4.01 -0.85
C VAL A 240 17.59 -4.41 0.61
N ALA A 241 16.49 -4.16 1.31
CA ALA A 241 16.29 -4.60 2.67
C ALA A 241 14.91 -5.25 2.84
N LEU A 242 14.82 -6.28 3.66
CA LEU A 242 13.56 -6.83 4.17
C LEU A 242 13.26 -6.15 5.49
N VAL A 243 12.17 -5.40 5.54
CA VAL A 243 11.74 -4.61 6.69
C VAL A 243 10.50 -5.24 7.30
N TYR A 244 10.56 -5.59 8.58
CA TYR A 244 9.37 -5.99 9.35
C TYR A 244 8.74 -4.76 9.97
N TYR A 245 7.53 -4.43 9.51
CA TYR A 245 6.80 -3.25 9.95
C TYR A 245 5.68 -3.63 10.92
N PRO A 246 5.58 -2.98 12.10
CA PRO A 246 4.60 -3.31 13.11
C PRO A 246 3.27 -2.62 12.85
N LEU A 247 2.18 -3.37 12.84
CA LEU A 247 0.81 -2.85 12.76
C LEU A 247 -0.04 -3.48 13.85
N TRP A 248 -0.83 -2.69 14.54
CA TRP A 248 -1.89 -3.17 15.40
C TRP A 248 -3.12 -3.54 14.58
N VAL A 249 -3.51 -4.80 14.63
CA VAL A 249 -4.73 -5.30 14.01
C VAL A 249 -5.81 -5.35 15.07
N VAL A 250 -6.82 -4.50 14.95
CA VAL A 250 -7.96 -4.43 15.86
C VAL A 250 -9.19 -4.94 15.14
N ARG A 251 -9.80 -5.99 15.66
CA ARG A 251 -11.05 -6.56 15.13
C ARG A 251 -12.23 -6.20 16.02
N TYR A 252 -13.33 -5.84 15.41
CA TYR A 252 -14.56 -5.54 16.12
C TYR A 252 -15.79 -6.10 15.40
N GLY A 253 -16.78 -6.53 16.19
CA GLY A 253 -18.07 -6.99 15.71
C GLY A 253 -19.11 -5.88 15.71
N PHE A 254 -19.91 -5.80 14.66
CA PHE A 254 -21.06 -4.90 14.56
C PHE A 254 -22.18 -5.54 13.76
N ARG A 255 -23.37 -5.67 14.36
CA ARG A 255 -24.58 -6.29 13.74
C ARG A 255 -24.29 -7.65 13.07
N GLY A 256 -23.58 -8.52 13.78
CA GLY A 256 -23.26 -9.88 13.29
C GLY A 256 -22.16 -9.98 12.24
N ARG A 257 -21.49 -8.88 11.91
CA ARG A 257 -20.34 -8.85 10.99
C ARG A 257 -19.07 -8.43 11.72
N THR A 258 -17.96 -9.01 11.33
CA THR A 258 -16.63 -8.63 11.84
C THR A 258 -15.95 -7.66 10.88
N TYR A 259 -15.38 -6.62 11.42
CA TYR A 259 -14.61 -5.60 10.73
C TYR A 259 -13.22 -5.51 11.34
N GLN A 260 -12.27 -5.00 10.57
CA GLN A 260 -10.91 -4.81 11.05
C GLN A 260 -10.42 -3.38 10.80
N VAL A 261 -9.57 -2.94 11.70
CA VAL A 261 -8.86 -1.65 11.65
C VAL A 261 -7.39 -1.91 11.89
N LEU A 262 -6.56 -1.35 11.04
CA LEU A 262 -5.12 -1.38 11.18
C LEU A 262 -4.65 -0.01 11.66
N VAL A 263 -3.91 -0.02 12.76
CA VAL A 263 -3.28 1.17 13.33
C VAL A 263 -1.77 1.00 13.24
N ASP A 264 -1.11 2.03 12.77
CA ASP A 264 0.34 2.07 12.75
C ASP A 264 0.88 1.97 14.17
N ALA A 265 1.78 1.03 14.41
CA ALA A 265 2.32 0.79 15.73
C ALA A 265 3.52 1.70 16.07
N GLU A 266 3.99 2.49 15.11
CA GLU A 266 5.03 3.47 15.31
C GLU A 266 4.47 4.82 15.74
N ASP A 267 3.53 5.38 14.97
CA ASP A 267 3.01 6.75 15.15
C ASP A 267 1.55 6.83 15.58
N GLY A 268 0.81 5.73 15.61
CA GLY A 268 -0.60 5.67 15.96
C GLY A 268 -1.55 6.16 14.86
N SER A 269 -1.07 6.36 13.66
CA SER A 269 -1.92 6.75 12.54
C SER A 269 -2.82 5.60 12.09
N LEU A 270 -3.95 5.96 11.45
CA LEU A 270 -4.88 4.97 10.91
C LEU A 270 -4.35 4.47 9.56
N ALA A 271 -3.80 3.25 9.54
CA ALA A 271 -3.28 2.64 8.34
C ALA A 271 -4.40 2.22 7.37
N TYR A 272 -5.38 1.50 7.90
CA TYR A 272 -6.54 1.05 7.13
C TYR A 272 -7.70 0.73 8.05
N ALA A 273 -8.91 1.08 7.67
CA ALA A 273 -10.08 0.79 8.46
C ALA A 273 -11.31 0.54 7.59
N LYS A 274 -12.05 -0.50 7.96
CA LYS A 274 -13.37 -0.80 7.38
C LYS A 274 -14.46 -0.54 8.39
N ALA A 275 -15.55 0.12 7.96
CA ALA A 275 -16.74 0.34 8.75
C ALA A 275 -18.01 0.21 7.93
N PRO A 276 -19.14 -0.15 8.56
CA PRO A 276 -20.45 -0.06 7.92
C PRO A 276 -20.79 1.39 7.62
N GLY A 277 -21.33 1.63 6.42
CA GLY A 277 -21.74 2.94 5.98
C GLY A 277 -23.05 3.39 6.63
N ASN A 278 -23.19 4.72 6.80
CA ASN A 278 -24.38 5.36 7.33
C ASN A 278 -25.52 5.36 6.30
N HIS A 279 -26.59 4.64 6.58
CA HIS A 279 -27.76 4.54 5.70
C HIS A 279 -28.45 5.89 5.48
N PHE A 280 -28.55 6.72 6.53
CA PHE A 280 -29.15 8.05 6.42
C PHE A 280 -28.33 8.98 5.53
N TYR A 281 -27.00 8.99 5.71
CA TYR A 281 -26.12 9.77 4.85
C TYR A 281 -26.24 9.39 3.38
N ARG A 282 -26.30 8.09 3.09
CA ARG A 282 -26.47 7.55 1.74
C ARG A 282 -27.79 7.96 1.12
N ALA A 283 -28.89 7.80 1.85
CA ALA A 283 -30.23 8.20 1.39
C ALA A 283 -30.29 9.71 1.17
N PHE A 284 -29.79 10.50 2.12
CA PHE A 284 -29.78 11.95 2.04
C PHE A 284 -28.93 12.46 0.85
N SER A 285 -27.77 11.85 0.58
CA SER A 285 -26.94 12.25 -0.57
C SER A 285 -27.63 12.01 -1.89
N LEU A 286 -28.38 10.90 -2.04
CA LEU A 286 -29.16 10.63 -3.25
C LEU A 286 -30.32 11.61 -3.40
N VAL A 287 -31.15 11.74 -2.37
CA VAL A 287 -32.32 12.63 -2.38
C VAL A 287 -31.90 14.08 -2.57
N GLY A 288 -30.86 14.52 -1.87
CA GLY A 288 -30.31 15.87 -1.99
C GLY A 288 -29.75 16.17 -3.38
N ALA A 289 -29.05 15.21 -3.98
CA ALA A 289 -28.53 15.35 -5.34
C ALA A 289 -29.66 15.44 -6.38
N CYS A 290 -30.68 14.60 -6.26
CA CYS A 290 -31.85 14.64 -7.15
C CYS A 290 -32.64 15.94 -6.96
N ALA A 291 -32.94 16.33 -5.72
CA ALA A 291 -33.67 17.57 -5.43
C ALA A 291 -32.90 18.82 -5.91
N GLY A 292 -31.59 18.87 -5.66
CA GLY A 292 -30.72 19.93 -6.14
C GLY A 292 -30.67 20.01 -7.67
N ALA A 293 -30.52 18.87 -8.34
CA ALA A 293 -30.55 18.82 -9.80
C ALA A 293 -31.89 19.27 -10.38
N CYS A 294 -33.03 18.86 -9.79
CA CYS A 294 -34.37 19.31 -10.18
C CYS A 294 -34.54 20.81 -9.96
N PHE A 295 -34.15 21.32 -8.79
CA PHE A 295 -34.26 22.74 -8.46
C PHE A 295 -33.45 23.64 -9.42
N ILE A 296 -32.17 23.28 -9.64
CA ILE A 296 -31.31 24.00 -10.59
C ILE A 296 -31.83 23.87 -12.02
N GLY A 297 -32.23 22.66 -12.43
CA GLY A 297 -32.75 22.40 -13.76
C GLY A 297 -34.03 23.20 -14.06
N THR A 298 -34.98 23.27 -13.11
CA THR A 298 -36.23 24.07 -13.29
C THR A 298 -35.93 25.57 -13.33
N THR A 299 -35.03 26.07 -12.51
CA THR A 299 -34.63 27.50 -12.52
C THR A 299 -34.00 27.88 -13.88
N ILE A 300 -33.13 27.00 -14.41
CA ILE A 300 -32.50 27.22 -15.72
C ILE A 300 -33.53 27.15 -16.83
N LEU A 301 -34.48 26.19 -16.77
CA LEU A 301 -35.52 26.05 -17.77
C LEU A 301 -36.42 27.29 -17.85
N GLN A 302 -36.75 27.92 -16.73
CA GLN A 302 -37.48 29.20 -16.66
C GLN A 302 -36.77 30.33 -17.41
N HIS A 303 -35.42 30.30 -17.45
CA HIS A 303 -34.60 31.30 -18.15
C HIS A 303 -34.08 30.81 -19.53
N ALA A 304 -34.51 29.63 -19.98
CA ALA A 304 -33.96 28.98 -21.20
C ALA A 304 -34.16 29.85 -22.48
N GLY A 305 -35.22 30.65 -22.54
CA GLY A 305 -35.46 31.55 -23.66
C GLY A 305 -34.38 32.64 -23.80
N GLN A 306 -33.74 33.04 -22.71
CA GLN A 306 -32.61 33.99 -22.76
C GLN A 306 -31.33 33.30 -23.25
N PHE A 307 -31.10 32.07 -22.81
CA PHE A 307 -29.95 31.28 -23.26
C PHE A 307 -30.02 30.93 -24.74
N LEU A 308 -31.17 30.57 -25.25
CA LEU A 308 -31.35 30.19 -26.64
C LEU A 308 -31.18 31.36 -27.65
N ARG A 309 -31.21 32.59 -27.18
CA ARG A 309 -30.94 33.78 -28.01
C ARG A 309 -29.43 34.05 -28.22
N SER A 310 -28.55 33.38 -27.45
CA SER A 310 -27.11 33.50 -27.57
C SER A 310 -26.57 32.48 -28.59
N GLU A 311 -25.58 32.87 -29.39
CA GLU A 311 -24.94 31.98 -30.39
C GLU A 311 -24.40 30.67 -29.79
N ASN A 312 -23.99 30.68 -28.51
CA ASN A 312 -23.47 29.51 -27.80
C ASN A 312 -24.48 28.94 -26.76
N GLY A 313 -25.73 29.39 -26.77
CA GLY A 313 -26.69 29.07 -25.71
C GLY A 313 -27.07 27.58 -25.64
N LEU A 314 -27.16 26.93 -26.79
CA LEU A 314 -27.43 25.48 -26.86
C LEU A 314 -26.30 24.66 -26.27
N MET A 315 -25.05 25.07 -26.53
CA MET A 315 -23.86 24.42 -25.97
C MET A 315 -23.76 24.64 -24.46
N GLY A 316 -24.14 25.84 -23.99
CA GLY A 316 -24.22 26.14 -22.55
C GLY A 316 -25.25 25.29 -21.83
N LEU A 317 -26.46 25.14 -22.36
CA LEU A 317 -27.50 24.27 -21.83
C LEU A 317 -27.09 22.80 -21.80
N GLY A 318 -26.38 22.31 -22.85
CA GLY A 318 -25.81 20.98 -22.89
C GLY A 318 -24.78 20.73 -21.80
N MET A 319 -23.87 21.69 -21.55
CA MET A 319 -22.89 21.60 -20.46
C MET A 319 -23.54 21.56 -19.08
N ILE A 320 -24.56 22.39 -18.85
CA ILE A 320 -25.31 22.39 -17.60
C ILE A 320 -26.03 21.05 -17.40
N GLY A 321 -26.64 20.51 -18.44
CA GLY A 321 -27.25 19.17 -18.41
C GLY A 321 -26.28 18.07 -17.99
N LEU A 322 -25.05 18.11 -18.51
CA LEU A 322 -23.98 17.17 -18.11
C LEU A 322 -23.60 17.33 -16.64
N VAL A 323 -23.49 18.55 -16.12
CA VAL A 323 -23.17 18.81 -14.71
C VAL A 323 -24.30 18.28 -13.80
N LEU A 324 -25.56 18.51 -14.15
CA LEU A 324 -26.71 18.01 -13.39
C LEU A 324 -26.77 16.46 -13.41
N ALA A 325 -26.53 15.85 -14.55
CA ALA A 325 -26.43 14.40 -14.68
C ALA A 325 -25.29 13.84 -13.83
N GLY A 326 -24.15 14.53 -13.83
CA GLY A 326 -22.99 14.19 -12.97
C GLY A 326 -23.32 14.26 -11.48
N LEU A 327 -24.09 15.27 -11.04
CA LEU A 327 -24.54 15.44 -9.66
C LEU A 327 -25.46 14.26 -9.24
N VAL A 328 -26.43 13.91 -10.07
CA VAL A 328 -27.33 12.77 -9.79
C VAL A 328 -26.55 11.45 -9.78
N TYR A 329 -25.65 11.25 -10.74
CA TYR A 329 -24.79 10.08 -10.77
C TYR A 329 -23.90 9.98 -9.51
N TRP A 330 -23.35 11.09 -9.03
CA TRP A 330 -22.59 11.13 -7.80
C TRP A 330 -23.45 10.70 -6.59
N GLY A 331 -24.66 11.25 -6.44
CA GLY A 331 -25.60 10.87 -5.38
C GLY A 331 -25.96 9.37 -5.44
N TYR A 332 -26.22 8.85 -6.64
CA TYR A 332 -26.49 7.44 -6.88
C TYR A 332 -25.29 6.55 -6.53
N SER A 333 -24.09 6.95 -6.91
CA SER A 333 -22.86 6.24 -6.61
C SER A 333 -22.62 6.15 -5.08
N GLN A 334 -22.82 7.25 -4.35
CA GLN A 334 -22.75 7.26 -2.89
C GLN A 334 -23.79 6.35 -2.25
N PHE A 335 -25.01 6.30 -2.79
CA PHE A 335 -26.05 5.39 -2.31
C PHE A 335 -25.70 3.94 -2.56
N ARG A 336 -25.25 3.58 -3.75
CA ARG A 336 -24.98 2.20 -4.14
C ARG A 336 -23.73 1.63 -3.48
N HIS A 337 -22.62 2.37 -3.48
CA HIS A 337 -21.31 1.89 -3.03
C HIS A 337 -20.96 2.25 -1.60
N GLY A 338 -21.71 3.15 -0.94
CA GLY A 338 -21.45 3.59 0.43
C GLY A 338 -21.84 2.59 1.53
N GLY A 339 -22.08 1.31 1.21
CA GLY A 339 -22.44 0.28 2.20
C GLY A 339 -21.33 -0.09 3.16
N VAL A 340 -20.08 0.00 2.69
CA VAL A 340 -18.86 -0.15 3.49
C VAL A 340 -18.02 1.10 3.25
N VAL A 341 -17.54 1.69 4.32
CA VAL A 341 -16.63 2.82 4.31
C VAL A 341 -15.24 2.29 4.57
N GLU A 342 -14.32 2.59 3.68
CA GLU A 342 -12.90 2.31 3.82
C GLU A 342 -12.17 3.65 3.99
N GLU A 343 -11.38 3.75 5.04
CA GLU A 343 -10.60 4.95 5.38
C GLU A 343 -9.21 4.52 5.83
N GLY A 344 -8.21 5.35 5.60
CA GLY A 344 -6.84 5.12 6.04
C GLY A 344 -5.82 5.64 5.04
N SER A 345 -4.59 5.77 5.49
CA SER A 345 -3.46 6.21 4.64
C SER A 345 -2.98 5.14 3.68
N GLY A 346 -3.36 3.86 3.89
CA GLY A 346 -2.73 2.72 3.20
C GLY A 346 -1.22 2.63 3.50
N LEU A 347 -0.76 3.40 4.53
CA LEU A 347 0.64 3.67 4.89
C LEU A 347 1.48 4.34 3.76
N ALA A 348 0.88 4.67 2.64
CA ALA A 348 1.45 5.67 1.76
C ALA A 348 1.14 7.03 2.38
N ARG A 349 2.12 7.66 3.00
CA ARG A 349 2.04 9.09 3.31
C ARG A 349 2.06 9.82 1.97
N ASP A 350 0.89 9.94 1.35
CA ASP A 350 0.72 10.73 0.15
C ASP A 350 0.89 12.21 0.50
N ARG A 351 2.13 12.68 0.45
CA ARG A 351 2.41 14.12 0.49
C ARG A 351 1.70 14.85 -0.65
N GLU A 352 1.35 14.17 -1.74
CA GLU A 352 0.55 14.75 -2.82
C GLU A 352 -0.87 15.08 -2.40
N HIS A 353 -1.52 14.28 -1.57
CA HIS A 353 -2.85 14.62 -1.05
C HIS A 353 -2.82 15.73 -0.01
N GLN A 354 -1.77 15.81 0.81
CA GLN A 354 -1.58 16.94 1.73
C GLN A 354 -1.27 18.23 0.97
N THR A 355 -0.54 18.16 -0.14
CA THR A 355 -0.25 19.33 -0.98
C THR A 355 -1.50 19.82 -1.70
N LEU A 356 -2.38 18.93 -2.18
CA LEU A 356 -3.65 19.33 -2.81
C LEU A 356 -4.62 19.96 -1.79
N VAL A 357 -4.75 19.40 -0.59
CA VAL A 357 -5.59 19.96 0.47
C VAL A 357 -5.01 21.29 0.98
N ALA A 358 -3.69 21.41 1.13
CA ALA A 358 -3.03 22.66 1.47
C ALA A 358 -3.20 23.71 0.38
N THR A 359 -3.08 23.33 -0.90
CA THR A 359 -3.26 24.24 -2.04
C THR A 359 -4.71 24.73 -2.17
N VAL A 360 -5.70 23.85 -1.92
CA VAL A 360 -7.11 24.24 -1.91
C VAL A 360 -7.41 25.16 -0.73
N LYS A 361 -6.82 24.91 0.44
CA LYS A 361 -6.97 25.76 1.63
C LYS A 361 -6.32 27.14 1.43
N ASP A 362 -5.12 27.19 0.83
CA ASP A 362 -4.43 28.45 0.47
C ASP A 362 -5.18 29.26 -0.59
N VAL A 363 -5.90 28.61 -1.50
CA VAL A 363 -6.76 29.27 -2.48
C VAL A 363 -8.01 29.81 -1.80
N VAL A 364 -8.63 29.07 -0.91
CA VAL A 364 -9.84 29.53 -0.17
C VAL A 364 -9.51 30.69 0.78
N ASP A 365 -8.36 30.62 1.49
CA ASP A 365 -7.91 31.70 2.40
C ASP A 365 -7.46 32.99 1.68
N LYS A 366 -7.15 32.93 0.37
CA LYS A 366 -6.87 34.11 -0.47
C LYS A 366 -8.11 34.81 -1.01
N PHE A 367 -9.28 34.18 -0.90
CA PHE A 367 -10.56 34.74 -1.34
C PHE A 367 -11.47 35.16 -0.16
N GLN A 368 -11.00 35.05 1.10
CA GLN A 368 -11.54 35.67 2.28
C GLN A 368 -10.71 36.91 2.68
#